data_a2db5688f7b19cd5a1a35ad4af7ca829
#
_entry.id   a2db5688f7b19cd5a1a35ad4af7ca829
#
_cell.length_a   1.000
_cell.length_b   1.000
_cell.length_c   1.000
_cell.angle_alpha   90.00
_cell.angle_beta   90.00
_cell.angle_gamma   90.00
#
_symmetry.space_group_name_H-M   'P 1'
#
loop_
_entity.id
_entity.type
_entity.pdbx_description
1 polymer ?
#
loop_
_entity_poly.entity_id
_entity_poly.type
_entity_poly.pdbx_seq_one_letter_code
_entity_poly.pdbx_strand_id
1 'polypeptide(L)'
;MVRIKCVDRSYWLVDTLHFPAFVTGGAEIRASHGQVERRMTTTRTILTRMPSRVGQPTPLLRTMLLGCVIGTVALAGSTLIAHAAAGQPVSGQMGLQDSVTQVMDQIRWFHNSWVNPIIIAITIFVMGLMAYAMWRFSEKSNPVPSKLTHHTGLEVAWTVIPIFILVMIAVPSFKLLFKEYEFPKPDLTIKATGNAWFWDYEYPDNDKIKVTANMISDEELLEAKLGKDGYAKQFGALTGVQLTKALYQESKPLWLNPPEKYAGGRLIRQLSVDNEIAVPVNKVVHVLITSNDVIHSWTVPSFGSKAQAVPGRVTATWFQAYKEGVYYGQCSVLCGRNHSSMPIAVRVVSEQAFANWVAAVKARDMKKARGILLAATEGIEPRSFAELTTGLQTDAIVPSVGSDK
;
A
#
# COMPACT_ATOMS: atom_id res chain seq x y z
N MET A 1 -0.55 -53.53 -0.88
CA MET A 1 -1.89 -53.67 -1.48
C MET A 1 -2.92 -53.12 -0.50
N VAL A 2 -3.21 -51.82 -0.57
CA VAL A 2 -4.19 -51.16 0.28
C VAL A 2 -5.23 -50.53 -0.64
N ARG A 3 -6.46 -51.02 -0.52
CA ARG A 3 -7.62 -50.53 -1.29
C ARG A 3 -8.09 -49.18 -0.71
N ILE A 4 -8.10 -48.15 -1.52
CA ILE A 4 -8.78 -46.90 -1.25
C ILE A 4 -10.24 -47.05 -1.72
N LYS A 5 -11.17 -47.00 -0.77
CA LYS A 5 -12.61 -46.88 -1.07
C LYS A 5 -12.94 -45.41 -1.29
N CYS A 6 -13.48 -45.10 -2.47
CA CYS A 6 -14.21 -43.86 -2.71
C CYS A 6 -15.45 -43.83 -1.85
N VAL A 7 -15.68 -42.74 -1.13
CA VAL A 7 -16.93 -42.39 -0.50
C VAL A 7 -17.44 -41.08 -1.13
N ASP A 8 -18.69 -41.15 -1.42
CA ASP A 8 -19.61 -40.42 -2.26
C ASP A 8 -19.77 -38.92 -1.96
N ARG A 9 -20.22 -38.23 -3.01
CA ARG A 9 -20.68 -36.84 -3.06
C ARG A 9 -21.87 -36.58 -2.16
N SER A 10 -21.97 -35.32 -1.83
CA SER A 10 -23.14 -34.52 -1.44
C SER A 10 -23.12 -34.02 0.00
N TYR A 11 -23.08 -32.70 0.09
CA TYR A 11 -23.98 -31.75 0.76
C TYR A 11 -23.24 -30.42 0.96
N TRP A 12 -23.51 -29.46 0.10
CA TRP A 12 -23.36 -28.04 0.42
C TRP A 12 -24.69 -27.56 0.97
N LEU A 13 -24.79 -27.43 2.29
CA LEU A 13 -25.86 -26.71 2.96
C LEU A 13 -25.36 -25.28 3.18
N VAL A 14 -25.97 -24.34 2.46
CA VAL A 14 -25.84 -22.91 2.73
C VAL A 14 -26.80 -22.60 3.86
N ASP A 15 -26.25 -22.37 5.07
CA ASP A 15 -27.02 -21.83 6.19
C ASP A 15 -27.31 -20.35 5.93
N THR A 16 -28.58 -20.07 5.68
CA THR A 16 -29.15 -18.74 5.60
C THR A 16 -29.17 -18.08 6.97
N LEU A 17 -28.41 -17.00 7.12
CA LEU A 17 -28.44 -16.11 8.27
C LEU A 17 -29.84 -15.47 8.40
N HIS A 18 -30.54 -15.81 9.48
CA HIS A 18 -31.78 -15.16 9.90
C HIS A 18 -31.47 -13.76 10.44
N PHE A 19 -32.02 -12.74 9.78
CA PHE A 19 -32.18 -11.40 10.37
C PHE A 19 -33.50 -11.37 11.17
N PRO A 20 -33.51 -10.80 12.39
CA PRO A 20 -34.76 -10.64 13.14
C PRO A 20 -35.62 -9.53 12.52
N ALA A 21 -36.90 -9.86 12.32
CA ALA A 21 -37.91 -8.94 11.83
C ALA A 21 -38.20 -7.85 12.88
N PHE A 22 -38.15 -6.59 12.43
CA PHE A 22 -38.69 -5.46 13.17
C PHE A 22 -40.23 -5.52 13.17
N VAL A 23 -40.82 -5.58 14.35
CA VAL A 23 -42.26 -5.47 14.60
C VAL A 23 -42.70 -4.04 14.36
N THR A 24 -43.49 -3.82 13.32
CA THR A 24 -44.23 -2.55 13.12
C THR A 24 -45.52 -2.63 13.86
N GLY A 25 -45.65 -1.85 14.97
CA GLY A 25 -46.91 -1.65 15.66
C GLY A 25 -47.84 -0.78 14.82
N GLY A 26 -48.95 -1.36 14.36
CA GLY A 26 -50.04 -0.65 13.74
C GLY A 26 -50.88 0.03 14.82
N ALA A 27 -51.07 1.37 14.67
CA ALA A 27 -52.09 2.11 15.38
C ALA A 27 -53.19 2.47 14.38
N GLU A 28 -54.36 1.84 14.53
CA GLU A 28 -55.60 2.23 13.90
C GLU A 28 -56.08 3.58 14.48
N ILE A 29 -56.21 4.60 13.62
CA ILE A 29 -56.97 5.83 13.96
C ILE A 29 -58.25 5.83 13.16
N ARG A 30 -59.37 5.65 13.89
CA ARG A 30 -60.75 5.81 13.42
C ARG A 30 -61.00 7.23 12.88
N ALA A 31 -61.56 7.29 11.71
CA ALA A 31 -62.12 8.51 11.13
C ALA A 31 -63.41 8.92 11.85
N SER A 32 -63.52 10.14 12.33
CA SER A 32 -64.79 10.78 12.67
C SER A 32 -65.08 11.89 11.66
N HIS A 33 -66.22 11.75 10.99
CA HIS A 33 -66.84 12.76 10.13
C HIS A 33 -67.21 14.00 10.95
N GLY A 34 -66.81 15.19 10.47
CA GLY A 34 -67.29 16.45 10.91
C GLY A 34 -67.26 17.44 9.76
N GLN A 35 -68.41 17.69 9.16
CA GLN A 35 -68.69 18.79 8.21
C GLN A 35 -68.53 20.13 8.91
N VAL A 36 -67.81 21.09 8.33
CA VAL A 36 -67.99 22.52 8.58
C VAL A 36 -67.89 23.28 7.26
N GLU A 37 -68.95 24.07 7.08
CA GLU A 37 -69.24 24.88 5.89
C GLU A 37 -68.26 26.01 5.60
N ARG A 38 -68.30 26.35 4.32
CA ARG A 38 -67.78 27.55 3.61
C ARG A 38 -67.77 28.83 4.37
N ARG A 39 -66.69 29.58 4.25
CA ARG A 39 -66.72 31.03 3.96
C ARG A 39 -65.63 31.36 2.94
N MET A 40 -66.04 31.75 1.75
CA MET A 40 -65.21 32.45 0.77
C MET A 40 -64.92 33.87 1.28
N THR A 41 -63.67 34.19 1.44
CA THR A 41 -63.18 35.56 1.49
C THR A 41 -62.11 35.73 0.42
N THR A 42 -62.52 36.48 -0.61
CA THR A 42 -61.67 36.82 -1.76
C THR A 42 -60.65 37.86 -1.32
N THR A 43 -59.42 37.49 -1.09
CA THR A 43 -58.34 38.43 -0.95
C THR A 43 -57.52 38.43 -2.24
N ARG A 44 -57.70 39.50 -3.03
CA ARG A 44 -56.88 39.82 -4.19
C ARG A 44 -55.44 40.12 -3.73
N THR A 45 -54.55 39.18 -3.81
CA THR A 45 -53.14 39.43 -3.64
C THR A 45 -52.54 39.92 -4.93
N ILE A 46 -52.12 41.17 -4.95
CA ILE A 46 -51.36 41.79 -6.03
C ILE A 46 -50.00 41.12 -6.11
N LEU A 47 -49.85 40.22 -7.09
CA LEU A 47 -48.55 39.65 -7.45
C LEU A 47 -47.74 40.71 -8.20
N THR A 48 -46.91 41.45 -7.50
CA THR A 48 -45.85 42.23 -8.11
C THR A 48 -44.83 41.24 -8.74
N ARG A 49 -44.81 41.24 -10.06
CA ARG A 49 -43.81 40.55 -10.88
C ARG A 49 -42.44 41.13 -10.56
N MET A 50 -41.63 40.43 -9.75
CA MET A 50 -40.19 40.68 -9.70
C MET A 50 -39.52 40.16 -10.96
N PRO A 51 -38.72 40.96 -11.68
CA PRO A 51 -38.00 40.49 -12.83
C PRO A 51 -36.89 39.55 -12.36
N SER A 52 -37.01 38.27 -12.69
CA SER A 52 -35.93 37.27 -12.49
C SER A 52 -34.77 37.49 -13.49
N ARG A 53 -33.92 38.48 -13.19
CA ARG A 53 -32.59 38.50 -13.80
C ARG A 53 -31.70 37.53 -13.02
N VAL A 54 -31.74 36.27 -13.35
CA VAL A 54 -30.63 35.36 -13.02
C VAL A 54 -29.46 35.84 -13.86
N GLY A 55 -28.54 36.58 -13.24
CA GLY A 55 -27.32 37.05 -13.89
C GLY A 55 -26.53 35.86 -14.41
N GLN A 56 -26.18 35.90 -15.68
CA GLN A 56 -25.15 35.00 -16.22
C GLN A 56 -23.92 35.11 -15.33
N PRO A 57 -23.21 34.03 -15.00
CA PRO A 57 -22.00 34.11 -14.21
C PRO A 57 -21.05 35.07 -14.90
N THR A 58 -20.64 36.11 -14.16
CA THR A 58 -19.77 37.16 -14.67
C THR A 58 -18.51 36.50 -15.29
N PRO A 59 -17.94 37.08 -16.35
CA PRO A 59 -16.73 36.54 -16.97
C PRO A 59 -15.62 36.31 -15.95
N LEU A 60 -15.60 37.07 -14.86
CA LEU A 60 -14.68 36.86 -13.72
C LEU A 60 -14.86 35.50 -13.02
N LEU A 61 -16.08 35.03 -12.84
CA LEU A 61 -16.36 33.73 -12.21
C LEU A 61 -15.98 32.56 -13.13
N ARG A 62 -16.15 32.73 -14.45
CA ARG A 62 -15.69 31.76 -15.44
C ARG A 62 -14.17 31.66 -15.51
N THR A 63 -13.47 32.79 -15.45
CA THR A 63 -12.00 32.82 -15.43
C THR A 63 -11.44 32.27 -14.10
N MET A 64 -12.09 32.54 -12.96
CA MET A 64 -11.71 31.92 -11.68
C MET A 64 -11.91 30.41 -11.67
N LEU A 65 -13.03 29.89 -12.15
CA LEU A 65 -13.27 28.43 -12.25
C LEU A 65 -12.29 27.77 -13.22
N LEU A 66 -12.03 28.40 -14.38
CA LEU A 66 -11.04 27.88 -15.33
C LEU A 66 -9.62 27.94 -14.73
N GLY A 67 -9.28 29.00 -14.02
CA GLY A 67 -8.02 29.16 -13.30
C GLY A 67 -7.84 28.14 -12.18
N CYS A 68 -8.90 27.83 -11.42
CA CYS A 68 -8.88 26.76 -10.41
C CYS A 68 -8.69 25.37 -11.03
N VAL A 69 -9.37 25.08 -12.15
CA VAL A 69 -9.21 23.78 -12.85
C VAL A 69 -7.82 23.66 -13.46
N ILE A 70 -7.31 24.70 -14.12
CA ILE A 70 -5.95 24.71 -14.66
C ILE A 70 -4.92 24.67 -13.53
N GLY A 71 -5.13 25.39 -12.43
CA GLY A 71 -4.26 25.38 -11.25
C GLY A 71 -4.23 24.01 -10.56
N THR A 72 -5.36 23.32 -10.43
CA THR A 72 -5.41 21.95 -9.87
C THR A 72 -4.78 20.93 -10.82
N VAL A 73 -4.95 21.06 -12.13
CA VAL A 73 -4.29 20.19 -13.12
C VAL A 73 -2.79 20.48 -13.19
N ALA A 74 -2.36 21.74 -13.09
CA ALA A 74 -0.95 22.11 -13.03
C ALA A 74 -0.30 21.68 -11.69
N LEU A 75 -1.01 21.78 -10.55
CA LEU A 75 -0.56 21.27 -9.25
C LEU A 75 -0.49 19.73 -9.24
N ALA A 76 -1.43 19.05 -9.87
CA ALA A 76 -1.39 17.61 -10.06
C ALA A 76 -0.27 17.16 -11.02
N GLY A 77 0.07 18.00 -12.00
CA GLY A 77 1.17 17.75 -12.95
C GLY A 77 2.56 18.11 -12.41
N SER A 78 2.64 18.97 -11.41
CA SER A 78 3.88 19.35 -10.72
C SER A 78 4.15 18.60 -9.43
N THR A 79 3.29 17.64 -9.05
CA THR A 79 3.68 16.61 -8.08
C THR A 79 4.84 15.86 -8.71
N LEU A 80 6.00 16.41 -8.48
CA LEU A 80 7.31 15.87 -8.70
C LEU A 80 7.24 14.36 -8.68
N ILE A 81 7.69 13.75 -9.74
CA ILE A 81 8.15 12.39 -9.77
C ILE A 81 9.16 12.29 -8.62
N ALA A 82 8.67 12.08 -7.41
CA ALA A 82 9.53 11.69 -6.30
C ALA A 82 10.11 10.37 -6.78
N HIS A 83 11.37 10.40 -7.23
CA HIS A 83 12.07 9.19 -7.63
C HIS A 83 12.00 8.27 -6.43
N ALA A 84 11.24 7.19 -6.55
CA ALA A 84 11.16 6.17 -5.54
C ALA A 84 12.59 5.70 -5.27
N ALA A 85 13.02 5.73 -4.03
CA ALA A 85 14.29 5.10 -3.68
C ALA A 85 14.12 3.60 -3.91
N ALA A 86 15.07 2.98 -4.59
CA ALA A 86 15.03 1.55 -4.78
C ALA A 86 15.05 0.85 -3.42
N GLY A 87 14.15 -0.11 -3.21
CA GLY A 87 14.11 -0.95 -2.03
C GLY A 87 13.28 -0.44 -0.86
N GLN A 88 12.80 0.81 -0.86
CA GLN A 88 11.97 1.35 0.22
C GLN A 88 10.91 2.32 -0.29
N PRO A 89 9.78 2.51 0.44
CA PRO A 89 8.84 3.57 0.13
C PRO A 89 9.43 4.94 0.45
N VAL A 90 9.01 5.97 -0.29
CA VAL A 90 9.33 7.37 -0.02
C VAL A 90 8.08 8.17 0.34
N SER A 91 8.27 9.28 1.06
CA SER A 91 7.14 10.11 1.48
C SER A 91 6.40 10.69 0.27
N GLY A 92 5.06 10.60 0.31
CA GLY A 92 4.22 11.11 -0.77
C GLY A 92 4.27 10.29 -2.06
N GLN A 93 4.89 9.12 -2.06
CA GLN A 93 4.95 8.24 -3.21
C GLN A 93 3.56 7.78 -3.64
N MET A 94 3.16 8.07 -4.88
CA MET A 94 1.90 7.62 -5.46
C MET A 94 2.08 6.44 -6.42
N GLY A 95 3.30 6.24 -6.93
CA GLY A 95 3.63 5.13 -7.83
C GLY A 95 4.18 3.90 -7.10
N LEU A 96 4.41 2.83 -7.87
CA LEU A 96 5.09 1.63 -7.38
C LEU A 96 6.57 1.93 -7.08
N GLN A 97 7.17 1.18 -6.14
CA GLN A 97 8.60 1.26 -5.85
C GLN A 97 9.44 0.96 -7.11
N ASP A 98 10.69 1.42 -7.13
CA ASP A 98 11.60 1.13 -8.22
C ASP A 98 11.88 -0.35 -8.34
N SER A 99 11.86 -0.83 -9.57
CA SER A 99 12.11 -2.23 -9.88
C SER A 99 13.60 -2.55 -9.87
N VAL A 100 13.90 -3.77 -9.47
CA VAL A 100 15.24 -4.35 -9.52
C VAL A 100 15.22 -5.79 -10.03
N THR A 101 14.11 -6.19 -10.63
CA THR A 101 13.93 -7.50 -11.28
C THR A 101 13.17 -7.33 -12.58
N GLN A 102 13.37 -8.23 -13.53
CA GLN A 102 12.63 -8.21 -14.79
C GLN A 102 11.10 -8.37 -14.60
N VAL A 103 10.67 -9.13 -13.58
CA VAL A 103 9.26 -9.32 -13.27
C VAL A 103 8.66 -7.99 -12.83
N MET A 104 9.31 -7.29 -11.88
CA MET A 104 8.82 -5.98 -11.41
C MET A 104 8.87 -4.91 -12.49
N ASP A 105 9.84 -4.93 -13.42
CA ASP A 105 9.85 -4.04 -14.59
C ASP A 105 8.58 -4.22 -15.43
N GLN A 106 8.17 -5.46 -15.65
CA GLN A 106 6.96 -5.77 -16.42
C GLN A 106 5.68 -5.39 -15.66
N ILE A 107 5.65 -5.62 -14.34
CA ILE A 107 4.53 -5.17 -13.48
C ILE A 107 4.39 -3.65 -13.58
N ARG A 108 5.49 -2.88 -13.44
CA ARG A 108 5.48 -1.42 -13.55
C ARG A 108 5.03 -0.95 -14.93
N TRP A 109 5.56 -1.57 -15.99
CA TRP A 109 5.16 -1.23 -17.35
C TRP A 109 3.66 -1.47 -17.57
N PHE A 110 3.16 -2.65 -17.18
CA PHE A 110 1.75 -2.98 -17.31
C PHE A 110 0.86 -2.03 -16.51
N HIS A 111 1.21 -1.77 -15.25
CA HIS A 111 0.48 -0.86 -14.38
C HIS A 111 0.46 0.57 -14.94
N ASN A 112 1.60 1.10 -15.34
CA ASN A 112 1.72 2.51 -15.75
C ASN A 112 1.22 2.76 -17.18
N SER A 113 1.39 1.79 -18.10
CA SER A 113 1.08 1.99 -19.52
C SER A 113 -0.31 1.48 -19.92
N TRP A 114 -0.91 0.58 -19.12
CA TRP A 114 -2.23 0.00 -19.40
C TRP A 114 -3.25 0.35 -18.32
N VAL A 115 -2.99 -0.04 -17.08
CA VAL A 115 -3.99 0.06 -15.99
C VAL A 115 -4.25 1.52 -15.64
N ASN A 116 -3.22 2.30 -15.34
CA ASN A 116 -3.37 3.70 -14.93
C ASN A 116 -4.07 4.58 -15.96
N PRO A 117 -3.71 4.58 -17.26
CA PRO A 117 -4.42 5.37 -18.27
C PRO A 117 -5.90 5.01 -18.37
N ILE A 118 -6.24 3.72 -18.30
CA ILE A 118 -7.63 3.26 -18.35
C ILE A 118 -8.41 3.75 -17.13
N ILE A 119 -7.85 3.59 -15.91
CA ILE A 119 -8.50 4.04 -14.67
C ILE A 119 -8.70 5.56 -14.68
N ILE A 120 -7.69 6.33 -15.09
CA ILE A 120 -7.77 7.79 -15.18
C ILE A 120 -8.84 8.20 -16.20
N ALA A 121 -8.86 7.57 -17.37
CA ALA A 121 -9.87 7.86 -18.39
C ALA A 121 -11.29 7.59 -17.90
N ILE A 122 -11.52 6.44 -17.23
CA ILE A 122 -12.83 6.10 -16.65
C ILE A 122 -13.20 7.12 -15.56
N THR A 123 -12.27 7.49 -14.68
CA THR A 123 -12.51 8.48 -13.61
C THR A 123 -12.92 9.83 -14.18
N ILE A 124 -12.18 10.34 -15.19
CA ILE A 124 -12.49 11.61 -15.86
C ILE A 124 -13.86 11.52 -16.55
N PHE A 125 -14.14 10.41 -17.22
CA PHE A 125 -15.42 10.20 -17.88
C PHE A 125 -16.60 10.24 -16.89
N VAL A 126 -16.50 9.50 -15.78
CA VAL A 126 -17.55 9.48 -14.74
C VAL A 126 -17.72 10.86 -14.09
N MET A 127 -16.62 11.54 -13.76
CA MET A 127 -16.69 12.91 -13.23
C MET A 127 -17.36 13.86 -14.22
N GLY A 128 -17.03 13.75 -15.51
CA GLY A 128 -17.65 14.53 -16.57
C GLY A 128 -19.14 14.27 -16.69
N LEU A 129 -19.58 13.02 -16.63
CA LEU A 129 -21.00 12.66 -16.62
C LEU A 129 -21.73 13.22 -15.40
N MET A 130 -21.13 13.12 -14.21
CA MET A 130 -21.72 13.68 -12.98
C MET A 130 -21.84 15.20 -13.06
N ALA A 131 -20.80 15.89 -13.51
CA ALA A 131 -20.81 17.35 -13.69
C ALA A 131 -21.88 17.77 -14.72
N TYR A 132 -21.97 17.05 -15.85
CA TYR A 132 -22.99 17.27 -16.86
C TYR A 132 -24.40 17.06 -16.30
N ALA A 133 -24.63 15.96 -15.55
CA ALA A 133 -25.90 15.66 -14.94
C ALA A 133 -26.34 16.75 -13.95
N MET A 134 -25.43 17.19 -13.05
CA MET A 134 -25.70 18.26 -12.10
C MET A 134 -26.03 19.59 -12.78
N TRP A 135 -25.33 19.92 -13.88
CA TRP A 135 -25.57 21.15 -14.61
C TRP A 135 -26.86 21.08 -15.44
N ARG A 136 -27.04 20.02 -16.24
CA ARG A 136 -28.12 19.91 -17.25
C ARG A 136 -29.47 19.56 -16.63
N PHE A 137 -29.48 18.73 -15.59
CA PHE A 137 -30.69 18.20 -14.96
C PHE A 137 -31.00 18.81 -13.58
N SER A 138 -30.44 19.98 -13.31
CA SER A 138 -30.83 20.76 -12.11
C SER A 138 -32.29 21.15 -12.19
N GLU A 139 -32.98 21.32 -11.06
CA GLU A 139 -34.40 21.74 -10.94
C GLU A 139 -34.71 22.97 -11.77
N LYS A 140 -33.78 23.94 -11.80
CA LYS A 140 -33.92 25.19 -12.57
C LYS A 140 -33.85 24.94 -14.09
N SER A 141 -33.00 24.03 -14.54
CA SER A 141 -32.80 23.76 -15.97
C SER A 141 -33.75 22.71 -16.53
N ASN A 142 -34.32 21.89 -15.66
CA ASN A 142 -35.21 20.77 -16.03
C ASN A 142 -36.37 20.63 -15.02
N PRO A 143 -37.29 21.63 -14.97
CA PRO A 143 -38.38 21.68 -13.99
C PRO A 143 -39.40 20.52 -14.14
N VAL A 144 -39.48 19.90 -15.31
CA VAL A 144 -40.32 18.73 -15.55
C VAL A 144 -39.42 17.54 -15.87
N PRO A 145 -39.27 16.56 -14.95
CA PRO A 145 -38.43 15.40 -15.18
C PRO A 145 -38.96 14.48 -16.30
N SER A 146 -38.07 13.91 -17.07
CA SER A 146 -38.41 12.91 -18.07
C SER A 146 -38.99 11.65 -17.41
N LYS A 147 -40.00 11.04 -18.05
CA LYS A 147 -40.57 9.77 -17.62
C LYS A 147 -39.91 8.55 -18.33
N LEU A 148 -38.87 8.79 -19.12
CA LEU A 148 -38.10 7.73 -19.75
C LEU A 148 -37.33 6.95 -18.68
N THR A 149 -37.64 5.66 -18.52
CA THR A 149 -37.05 4.81 -17.46
C THR A 149 -36.03 3.80 -17.98
N HIS A 150 -35.96 3.59 -19.30
CA HIS A 150 -35.06 2.61 -19.90
C HIS A 150 -34.62 3.03 -21.30
N HIS A 151 -33.47 2.54 -21.73
CA HIS A 151 -32.94 2.74 -23.07
C HIS A 151 -32.03 1.56 -23.44
N THR A 152 -32.60 0.57 -24.12
CA THR A 152 -31.93 -0.72 -24.45
C THR A 152 -30.54 -0.54 -25.08
N GLY A 153 -30.34 0.44 -25.96
CA GLY A 153 -29.03 0.70 -26.56
C GLY A 153 -27.97 1.15 -25.55
N LEU A 154 -28.36 1.97 -24.59
CA LEU A 154 -27.43 2.36 -23.49
C LEU A 154 -27.14 1.21 -22.54
N GLU A 155 -28.16 0.37 -22.25
CA GLU A 155 -28.03 -0.81 -21.40
C GLU A 155 -27.04 -1.80 -22.00
N VAL A 156 -27.15 -2.09 -23.27
CA VAL A 156 -26.18 -2.92 -23.99
C VAL A 156 -24.81 -2.29 -24.00
N ALA A 157 -24.68 -0.98 -24.22
CA ALA A 157 -23.41 -0.29 -24.26
C ALA A 157 -22.67 -0.35 -22.91
N TRP A 158 -23.36 -0.01 -21.80
CA TRP A 158 -22.72 -0.05 -20.47
C TRP A 158 -22.42 -1.46 -19.96
N THR A 159 -22.99 -2.51 -20.56
CA THR A 159 -22.65 -3.90 -20.28
C THR A 159 -21.47 -4.36 -21.12
N VAL A 160 -21.49 -4.11 -22.43
CA VAL A 160 -20.49 -4.64 -23.37
C VAL A 160 -19.16 -3.89 -23.28
N ILE A 161 -19.18 -2.55 -23.11
CA ILE A 161 -17.95 -1.76 -23.07
C ILE A 161 -17.03 -2.16 -21.89
N PRO A 162 -17.52 -2.28 -20.62
CA PRO A 162 -16.68 -2.76 -19.52
C PRO A 162 -16.14 -4.18 -19.74
N ILE A 163 -16.94 -5.10 -20.30
CA ILE A 163 -16.49 -6.46 -20.62
C ILE A 163 -15.33 -6.40 -21.62
N PHE A 164 -15.46 -5.59 -22.68
CA PHE A 164 -14.40 -5.42 -23.67
C PHE A 164 -13.10 -4.85 -23.04
N ILE A 165 -13.22 -3.83 -22.17
CA ILE A 165 -12.07 -3.26 -21.44
C ILE A 165 -11.40 -4.33 -20.59
N LEU A 166 -12.17 -5.15 -19.84
CA LEU A 166 -11.62 -6.22 -19.01
C LEU A 166 -10.91 -7.29 -19.85
N VAL A 167 -11.48 -7.70 -20.98
CA VAL A 167 -10.84 -8.67 -21.89
C VAL A 167 -9.53 -8.10 -22.45
N MET A 168 -9.50 -6.81 -22.80
CA MET A 168 -8.31 -6.14 -23.30
C MET A 168 -7.18 -6.09 -22.26
N ILE A 169 -7.52 -5.87 -20.98
CA ILE A 169 -6.58 -5.88 -19.87
C ILE A 169 -6.13 -7.32 -19.53
N ALA A 170 -7.01 -8.30 -19.64
CA ALA A 170 -6.74 -9.69 -19.25
C ALA A 170 -5.58 -10.31 -20.05
N VAL A 171 -5.46 -10.01 -21.35
CA VAL A 171 -4.43 -10.61 -22.21
C VAL A 171 -3.00 -10.32 -21.70
N PRO A 172 -2.56 -9.06 -21.53
CA PRO A 172 -1.23 -8.78 -20.97
C PRO A 172 -1.11 -9.21 -19.51
N SER A 173 -2.20 -9.14 -18.72
CA SER A 173 -2.20 -9.55 -17.31
C SER A 173 -1.92 -11.06 -17.17
N PHE A 174 -2.57 -11.91 -17.96
CA PHE A 174 -2.31 -13.36 -17.92
C PHE A 174 -0.90 -13.72 -18.37
N LYS A 175 -0.34 -13.03 -19.39
CA LYS A 175 1.06 -13.23 -19.79
C LYS A 175 2.02 -12.98 -18.63
N LEU A 176 1.79 -11.89 -17.87
CA LEU A 176 2.60 -11.56 -16.72
C LEU A 176 2.42 -12.59 -15.59
N LEU A 177 1.18 -12.97 -15.28
CA LEU A 177 0.85 -13.98 -14.27
C LEU A 177 1.53 -15.32 -14.57
N PHE A 178 1.44 -15.83 -15.80
CA PHE A 178 2.12 -17.08 -16.17
C PHE A 178 3.62 -16.99 -16.03
N LYS A 179 4.23 -15.84 -16.38
CA LYS A 179 5.68 -15.64 -16.19
C LYS A 179 6.09 -15.68 -14.73
N GLU A 180 5.28 -15.17 -13.80
CA GLU A 180 5.54 -15.27 -12.36
C GLU A 180 5.53 -16.72 -11.86
N TYR A 181 4.75 -17.59 -12.51
CA TYR A 181 4.66 -19.02 -12.18
C TYR A 181 5.61 -19.91 -13.01
N GLU A 182 6.38 -19.36 -13.94
CA GLU A 182 7.48 -20.07 -14.61
C GLU A 182 8.73 -19.97 -13.75
N PHE A 183 9.00 -21.00 -12.96
CA PHE A 183 10.16 -21.05 -12.08
C PHE A 183 11.40 -21.47 -12.87
N PRO A 184 12.37 -20.58 -13.13
CA PRO A 184 13.65 -20.96 -13.72
C PRO A 184 14.46 -21.82 -12.74
N LYS A 185 15.50 -22.53 -13.23
CA LYS A 185 16.36 -23.31 -12.35
C LYS A 185 17.01 -22.38 -11.31
N PRO A 186 16.91 -22.68 -10.00
CA PRO A 186 17.49 -21.85 -8.97
C PRO A 186 19.01 -21.95 -8.92
N ASP A 187 19.67 -20.83 -8.66
CA ASP A 187 21.07 -20.76 -8.24
C ASP A 187 21.17 -20.80 -6.70
N LEU A 188 20.13 -20.34 -6.01
CA LEU A 188 20.04 -20.31 -4.56
C LEU A 188 18.60 -20.58 -4.12
N THR A 189 18.45 -21.41 -3.08
CA THR A 189 17.16 -21.65 -2.42
C THR A 189 17.18 -21.11 -1.00
N ILE A 190 16.13 -20.39 -0.61
CA ILE A 190 15.91 -19.89 0.74
C ILE A 190 14.55 -20.41 1.22
N LYS A 191 14.48 -20.92 2.44
CA LYS A 191 13.22 -21.21 3.09
C LYS A 191 12.89 -20.12 4.08
N ALA A 192 11.76 -19.44 3.90
CA ALA A 192 11.22 -18.42 4.80
C ALA A 192 10.04 -19.01 5.59
N THR A 193 10.12 -18.96 6.90
CA THR A 193 9.07 -19.44 7.80
C THR A 193 8.52 -18.27 8.60
N GLY A 194 7.23 -17.96 8.44
CA GLY A 194 6.55 -16.93 9.20
C GLY A 194 6.20 -17.42 10.60
N ASN A 195 6.43 -16.58 11.58
CA ASN A 195 6.04 -16.76 12.97
C ASN A 195 5.34 -15.49 13.47
N ALA A 196 4.61 -15.53 14.56
CA ALA A 196 3.99 -14.36 15.17
C ALA A 196 4.97 -13.70 16.18
N TRP A 197 5.67 -12.66 15.81
CA TRP A 197 5.67 -11.81 14.60
C TRP A 197 7.11 -11.56 14.17
N PHE A 198 7.72 -12.52 13.49
CA PHE A 198 9.10 -12.48 12.97
C PHE A 198 9.26 -13.50 11.83
N TRP A 199 10.41 -13.48 11.16
CA TRP A 199 10.74 -14.42 10.10
C TRP A 199 11.96 -15.26 10.46
N ASP A 200 11.86 -16.58 10.25
CA ASP A 200 13.02 -17.48 10.23
C ASP A 200 13.39 -17.81 8.79
N TYR A 201 14.67 -17.73 8.50
CA TYR A 201 15.23 -18.09 7.20
C TYR A 201 16.20 -19.24 7.34
N GLU A 202 16.12 -20.17 6.40
CA GLU A 202 17.04 -21.31 6.27
C GLU A 202 17.58 -21.33 4.84
N TYR A 203 18.87 -21.59 4.67
CA TYR A 203 19.56 -21.74 3.38
C TYR A 203 19.93 -23.21 3.16
N PRO A 204 19.06 -24.01 2.53
CA PRO A 204 19.29 -25.45 2.35
C PRO A 204 20.58 -25.76 1.61
N ASP A 205 20.93 -24.92 0.62
CA ASP A 205 22.12 -25.11 -0.25
C ASP A 205 23.44 -24.71 0.45
N ASN A 206 23.36 -24.05 1.63
CA ASN A 206 24.51 -23.56 2.38
C ASN A 206 24.56 -24.15 3.80
N ASP A 207 24.67 -25.49 3.91
CA ASP A 207 24.73 -26.26 5.16
C ASP A 207 23.58 -25.97 6.12
N LYS A 208 22.40 -25.57 5.58
CA LYS A 208 21.21 -25.27 6.33
C LYS A 208 21.40 -24.20 7.41
N ILE A 209 22.26 -23.20 7.11
CA ILE A 209 22.40 -22.06 8.03
C ILE A 209 21.04 -21.41 8.27
N LYS A 210 20.85 -20.90 9.49
CA LYS A 210 19.59 -20.27 9.92
C LYS A 210 19.84 -18.85 10.38
N VAL A 211 18.91 -17.97 10.02
CA VAL A 211 18.90 -16.56 10.41
C VAL A 211 17.50 -16.22 10.85
N THR A 212 17.34 -15.74 12.09
CA THR A 212 16.09 -15.19 12.59
C THR A 212 16.12 -13.67 12.46
N ALA A 213 15.10 -13.10 11.86
CA ALA A 213 14.96 -11.67 11.62
C ALA A 213 13.77 -11.11 12.41
N ASN A 214 14.07 -10.28 13.40
CA ASN A 214 13.09 -9.54 14.18
C ASN A 214 13.14 -8.05 13.80
N MET A 215 11.99 -7.38 13.83
CA MET A 215 11.94 -5.93 13.64
C MET A 215 12.70 -5.21 14.76
N ILE A 216 13.58 -4.29 14.37
CA ILE A 216 14.16 -3.36 15.34
C ILE A 216 13.05 -2.41 15.82
N SER A 217 12.78 -2.40 17.12
CA SER A 217 11.76 -1.57 17.74
C SER A 217 12.32 -0.27 18.34
N ASP A 218 11.41 0.69 18.60
CA ASP A 218 11.75 1.90 19.35
C ASP A 218 12.33 1.55 20.74
N GLU A 219 11.76 0.52 21.38
CA GLU A 219 12.20 -0.01 22.67
C GLU A 219 13.62 -0.57 22.59
N GLU A 220 13.91 -1.41 21.61
CA GLU A 220 15.22 -2.04 21.44
C GLU A 220 16.34 -1.01 21.18
N LEU A 221 16.04 0.05 20.40
CA LEU A 221 16.99 1.14 20.18
C LEU A 221 17.30 1.90 21.46
N LEU A 222 16.29 2.17 22.29
CA LEU A 222 16.45 2.85 23.57
C LEU A 222 17.16 1.98 24.58
N GLU A 223 16.87 0.69 24.66
CA GLU A 223 17.63 -0.25 25.49
C GLU A 223 19.10 -0.34 25.05
N ALA A 224 19.37 -0.36 23.74
CA ALA A 224 20.72 -0.39 23.21
C ALA A 224 21.52 0.88 23.55
N LYS A 225 20.85 2.04 23.69
CA LYS A 225 21.45 3.32 24.07
C LYS A 225 21.65 3.47 25.58
N LEU A 226 20.62 3.16 26.36
CA LEU A 226 20.56 3.48 27.80
C LEU A 226 21.00 2.30 28.67
N GLY A 227 21.08 1.09 28.12
CA GLY A 227 21.17 -0.13 28.89
C GLY A 227 19.80 -0.49 29.51
N LYS A 228 19.64 -1.75 29.94
CA LYS A 228 18.38 -2.24 30.52
C LYS A 228 17.94 -1.46 31.76
N ASP A 229 18.89 -1.15 32.66
CA ASP A 229 18.60 -0.40 33.90
C ASP A 229 18.19 1.05 33.62
N GLY A 230 18.86 1.70 32.67
CA GLY A 230 18.52 3.06 32.22
C GLY A 230 17.15 3.13 31.57
N TYR A 231 16.85 2.16 30.71
CA TYR A 231 15.54 2.03 30.09
C TYR A 231 14.42 1.82 31.15
N ALA A 232 14.62 0.88 32.06
CA ALA A 232 13.65 0.58 33.13
C ALA A 232 13.40 1.80 34.02
N LYS A 233 14.47 2.56 34.37
CA LYS A 233 14.37 3.79 35.17
C LYS A 233 13.55 4.86 34.46
N GLN A 234 13.74 5.05 33.15
CA GLN A 234 13.10 6.12 32.39
C GLN A 234 11.66 5.78 31.97
N PHE A 235 11.41 4.54 31.57
CA PHE A 235 10.13 4.14 30.94
C PHE A 235 9.33 3.13 31.77
N GLY A 236 9.91 2.51 32.78
CA GLY A 236 9.26 1.39 33.52
C GLY A 236 7.96 1.75 34.24
N ALA A 237 7.73 3.02 34.56
CA ALA A 237 6.49 3.50 35.14
C ALA A 237 5.40 3.84 34.11
N LEU A 238 5.73 3.89 32.82
CA LEU A 238 4.81 4.27 31.73
C LEU A 238 4.11 3.03 31.16
N THR A 239 2.85 3.18 30.75
CA THR A 239 2.08 2.10 30.15
C THR A 239 1.20 2.60 28.99
N GLY A 240 0.77 1.68 28.13
CA GLY A 240 -0.18 1.95 27.05
C GLY A 240 0.27 3.09 26.11
N VAL A 241 -0.65 4.01 25.83
CA VAL A 241 -0.42 5.12 24.88
C VAL A 241 0.68 6.06 25.34
N GLN A 242 0.84 6.28 26.66
CA GLN A 242 1.88 7.15 27.21
C GLN A 242 3.27 6.56 26.93
N LEU A 243 3.45 5.27 27.19
CA LEU A 243 4.68 4.55 26.86
C LEU A 243 4.99 4.62 25.37
N THR A 244 4.05 4.27 24.51
CA THR A 244 4.25 4.29 23.05
C THR A 244 4.66 5.67 22.53
N LYS A 245 4.01 6.73 23.05
CA LYS A 245 4.36 8.12 22.68
C LYS A 245 5.75 8.50 23.14
N ALA A 246 6.11 8.17 24.38
CA ALA A 246 7.43 8.46 24.95
C ALA A 246 8.54 7.71 24.19
N LEU A 247 8.36 6.41 23.94
CA LEU A 247 9.31 5.61 23.16
C LEU A 247 9.52 6.20 21.76
N TYR A 248 8.45 6.56 21.05
CA TYR A 248 8.56 7.16 19.72
C TYR A 248 9.31 8.50 19.73
N GLN A 249 9.05 9.37 20.68
CA GLN A 249 9.71 10.69 20.75
C GLN A 249 11.21 10.55 21.05
N GLU A 250 11.56 9.69 22.00
CA GLU A 250 12.95 9.51 22.43
C GLU A 250 13.78 8.67 21.45
N SER A 251 13.16 7.72 20.73
CA SER A 251 13.84 6.90 19.73
C SER A 251 14.07 7.64 18.40
N LYS A 252 13.30 8.69 18.11
CA LYS A 252 13.36 9.41 16.84
C LYS A 252 14.77 9.79 16.37
N PRO A 253 15.67 10.37 17.21
CA PRO A 253 17.04 10.67 16.81
C PRO A 253 17.89 9.41 16.59
N LEU A 254 17.54 8.27 17.21
CA LEU A 254 18.31 7.03 17.11
C LEU A 254 18.08 6.29 15.79
N TRP A 255 16.98 6.55 15.09
CA TRP A 255 16.74 6.05 13.74
C TRP A 255 17.68 6.70 12.71
N LEU A 256 18.14 7.93 12.98
CA LEU A 256 19.11 8.65 12.15
C LEU A 256 20.56 8.36 12.58
N ASN A 257 20.79 8.30 13.89
CA ASN A 257 22.10 8.05 14.49
C ASN A 257 22.01 6.84 15.43
N PRO A 258 22.06 5.61 14.88
CA PRO A 258 21.83 4.39 15.66
C PRO A 258 22.93 4.17 16.72
N PRO A 259 22.59 3.50 17.84
CA PRO A 259 23.56 3.07 18.85
C PRO A 259 24.63 2.16 18.25
N GLU A 260 25.75 1.98 18.97
CA GLU A 260 26.90 1.17 18.52
C GLU A 260 26.51 -0.25 18.05
N LYS A 261 25.54 -0.88 18.71
CA LYS A 261 25.00 -2.19 18.32
C LYS A 261 24.53 -2.22 16.87
N TYR A 262 24.02 -1.10 16.36
CA TYR A 262 23.47 -0.94 15.02
C TYR A 262 24.24 0.06 14.15
N ALA A 263 25.40 0.51 14.62
CA ALA A 263 26.24 1.49 13.90
C ALA A 263 26.67 0.98 12.53
N GLY A 264 26.98 1.90 11.62
CA GLY A 264 27.44 1.62 10.26
C GLY A 264 26.34 1.28 9.26
N GLY A 265 25.08 1.12 9.72
CA GLY A 265 23.92 0.91 8.85
C GLY A 265 22.86 1.97 9.07
N ARG A 266 22.11 2.24 8.04
CA ARG A 266 20.94 3.11 8.12
C ARG A 266 19.75 2.31 8.60
N LEU A 267 19.03 2.84 9.57
CA LEU A 267 17.82 2.23 10.08
C LEU A 267 16.57 2.96 9.56
N ILE A 268 15.59 2.16 9.14
CA ILE A 268 14.27 2.66 8.74
C ILE A 268 13.25 2.07 9.70
N ARG A 269 12.57 2.96 10.41
CA ARG A 269 11.56 2.56 11.39
C ARG A 269 10.49 1.66 10.74
N GLN A 270 10.13 0.57 11.38
CA GLN A 270 9.18 -0.47 10.93
C GLN A 270 9.63 -1.30 9.71
N LEU A 271 10.82 -1.07 9.17
CA LEU A 271 11.35 -1.85 8.04
C LEU A 271 12.67 -2.55 8.37
N SER A 272 13.50 -1.97 9.24
CA SER A 272 14.79 -2.57 9.59
C SER A 272 14.64 -3.73 10.56
N VAL A 273 15.48 -4.75 10.37
CA VAL A 273 15.57 -5.95 11.20
C VAL A 273 16.95 -6.07 11.84
N ASP A 274 17.01 -6.84 12.92
CA ASP A 274 18.25 -7.16 13.62
C ASP A 274 19.24 -7.95 12.76
N ASN A 275 18.72 -8.89 11.98
CA ASN A 275 19.50 -9.71 11.05
C ASN A 275 18.85 -9.71 9.66
N GLU A 276 19.54 -9.09 8.71
CA GLU A 276 19.13 -9.09 7.31
C GLU A 276 19.56 -10.42 6.64
N ILE A 277 18.76 -10.86 5.66
CA ILE A 277 19.17 -11.97 4.79
C ILE A 277 19.97 -11.45 3.60
N ALA A 278 20.94 -12.23 3.14
CA ALA A 278 21.75 -11.90 1.98
C ALA A 278 21.43 -12.79 0.78
N VAL A 279 21.52 -12.23 -0.43
CA VAL A 279 21.43 -12.96 -1.69
C VAL A 279 22.45 -12.40 -2.69
N PRO A 280 23.01 -13.23 -3.56
CA PRO A 280 23.96 -12.76 -4.58
C PRO A 280 23.21 -12.08 -5.74
N VAL A 281 23.79 -11.00 -6.27
CA VAL A 281 23.27 -10.26 -7.42
C VAL A 281 23.26 -11.12 -8.69
N ASN A 282 22.28 -10.91 -9.57
CA ASN A 282 22.11 -11.62 -10.85
C ASN A 282 21.89 -13.14 -10.74
N LYS A 283 21.62 -13.67 -9.55
CA LYS A 283 21.29 -15.08 -9.34
C LYS A 283 19.80 -15.29 -9.21
N VAL A 284 19.32 -16.40 -9.70
CA VAL A 284 17.94 -16.84 -9.53
C VAL A 284 17.76 -17.40 -8.12
N VAL A 285 16.96 -16.72 -7.33
CA VAL A 285 16.66 -17.08 -5.94
C VAL A 285 15.25 -17.64 -5.85
N HIS A 286 15.11 -18.89 -5.39
CA HIS A 286 13.82 -19.45 -5.00
C HIS A 286 13.58 -19.21 -3.51
N VAL A 287 12.40 -18.72 -3.17
CA VAL A 287 11.97 -18.60 -1.77
C VAL A 287 10.82 -19.56 -1.52
N LEU A 288 11.09 -20.58 -0.73
CA LEU A 288 10.11 -21.54 -0.22
C LEU A 288 9.49 -20.96 1.06
N ILE A 289 8.18 -20.83 1.09
CA ILE A 289 7.50 -20.02 2.11
C ILE A 289 6.48 -20.88 2.83
N THR A 290 6.52 -20.87 4.16
CA THR A 290 5.57 -21.55 5.04
C THR A 290 5.35 -20.76 6.33
N SER A 291 4.48 -21.23 7.20
CA SER A 291 4.26 -20.66 8.52
C SER A 291 4.16 -21.74 9.57
N ASN A 292 4.52 -21.42 10.82
CA ASN A 292 4.38 -22.29 11.98
C ASN A 292 3.07 -22.07 12.75
N ASP A 293 2.38 -20.94 12.57
CA ASP A 293 1.24 -20.53 13.40
C ASP A 293 0.03 -20.08 12.57
N VAL A 294 -0.02 -18.83 12.15
CA VAL A 294 -1.10 -18.25 11.35
C VAL A 294 -0.66 -17.96 9.92
N ILE A 295 -1.57 -17.55 9.05
CA ILE A 295 -1.21 -17.16 7.69
C ILE A 295 -0.48 -15.81 7.72
N HIS A 296 0.71 -15.75 7.10
CA HIS A 296 1.48 -14.54 6.81
C HIS A 296 1.63 -14.39 5.29
N SER A 297 2.34 -13.37 4.85
CA SER A 297 2.74 -13.22 3.44
C SER A 297 4.13 -12.62 3.33
N TRP A 298 5.02 -13.31 2.65
CA TRP A 298 6.34 -12.81 2.31
C TRP A 298 6.24 -11.95 1.05
N THR A 299 6.60 -10.66 1.17
CA THR A 299 6.41 -9.69 0.08
C THR A 299 7.55 -8.69 0.06
N VAL A 300 8.22 -8.55 -1.08
CA VAL A 300 9.22 -7.49 -1.33
C VAL A 300 8.81 -6.72 -2.59
N PRO A 301 8.26 -5.52 -2.45
CA PRO A 301 7.67 -4.78 -3.58
C PRO A 301 8.64 -4.51 -4.73
N SER A 302 9.91 -4.16 -4.46
CA SER A 302 10.91 -3.91 -5.50
C SER A 302 11.28 -5.14 -6.32
N PHE A 303 11.00 -6.35 -5.80
CA PHE A 303 11.20 -7.61 -6.54
C PHE A 303 9.97 -8.02 -7.35
N GLY A 304 8.80 -7.45 -7.06
CA GLY A 304 7.54 -7.92 -7.60
C GLY A 304 7.10 -9.27 -7.03
N SER A 305 7.74 -9.72 -5.94
CA SER A 305 7.49 -11.02 -5.33
C SER A 305 6.51 -10.93 -4.19
N LYS A 306 5.48 -11.79 -4.21
CA LYS A 306 4.49 -11.94 -3.14
C LYS A 306 3.96 -13.36 -3.09
N ALA A 307 4.09 -14.02 -1.93
CA ALA A 307 3.47 -15.33 -1.70
C ALA A 307 3.00 -15.48 -0.25
N GLN A 308 1.91 -16.23 -0.06
CA GLN A 308 1.35 -16.48 1.26
C GLN A 308 2.15 -17.55 2.00
N ALA A 309 2.41 -17.33 3.29
CA ALA A 309 2.97 -18.29 4.22
C ALA A 309 1.80 -19.00 4.94
N VAL A 310 1.45 -20.21 4.50
CA VAL A 310 0.30 -20.95 5.02
C VAL A 310 0.79 -22.11 5.89
N PRO A 311 0.27 -22.28 7.13
CA PRO A 311 0.61 -23.41 7.97
C PRO A 311 0.31 -24.74 7.30
N GLY A 312 1.24 -25.69 7.43
CA GLY A 312 1.10 -27.03 6.84
C GLY A 312 1.27 -27.11 5.32
N ARG A 313 1.56 -25.98 4.64
CA ARG A 313 1.80 -25.90 3.21
C ARG A 313 3.07 -25.13 2.91
N VAL A 314 3.81 -25.56 1.89
CA VAL A 314 4.92 -24.80 1.32
C VAL A 314 4.46 -24.17 0.03
N THR A 315 4.50 -22.85 -0.03
CA THR A 315 4.35 -22.05 -1.26
C THR A 315 5.72 -21.62 -1.74
N ALA A 316 5.82 -21.11 -2.95
CA ALA A 316 7.07 -20.64 -3.49
C ALA A 316 6.88 -19.33 -4.28
N THR A 317 7.92 -18.53 -4.31
CA THR A 317 8.11 -17.43 -5.24
C THR A 317 9.58 -17.42 -5.67
N TRP A 318 9.90 -16.65 -6.71
CA TRP A 318 11.26 -16.50 -7.16
C TRP A 318 11.53 -15.05 -7.58
N PHE A 319 12.80 -14.69 -7.61
CA PHE A 319 13.26 -13.41 -8.14
C PHE A 319 14.72 -13.52 -8.62
N GLN A 320 15.12 -12.59 -9.47
CA GLN A 320 16.51 -12.38 -9.89
C GLN A 320 16.77 -10.87 -9.84
N ALA A 321 17.45 -10.44 -8.79
CA ALA A 321 17.77 -9.03 -8.60
C ALA A 321 19.04 -8.67 -9.38
N TYR A 322 18.97 -7.66 -10.24
CA TYR A 322 20.09 -7.23 -11.09
C TYR A 322 20.87 -6.04 -10.49
N LYS A 323 20.47 -5.54 -9.31
CA LYS A 323 21.12 -4.40 -8.66
C LYS A 323 21.38 -4.70 -7.19
N GLU A 324 22.61 -4.44 -6.74
CA GLU A 324 22.99 -4.50 -5.34
C GLU A 324 22.28 -3.43 -4.52
N GLY A 325 22.04 -3.70 -3.22
CA GLY A 325 21.35 -2.78 -2.31
C GLY A 325 20.53 -3.49 -1.26
N VAL A 326 19.77 -2.73 -0.47
CA VAL A 326 18.85 -3.22 0.55
C VAL A 326 17.41 -3.06 0.09
N TYR A 327 16.64 -4.14 0.15
CA TYR A 327 15.26 -4.19 -0.30
C TYR A 327 14.34 -4.62 0.82
N TYR A 328 13.42 -3.73 1.17
CA TYR A 328 12.51 -3.96 2.28
C TYR A 328 11.16 -4.46 1.81
N GLY A 329 10.56 -5.28 2.65
CA GLY A 329 9.23 -5.80 2.49
C GLY A 329 8.52 -5.89 3.84
N GLN A 330 7.27 -6.32 3.80
CA GLN A 330 6.45 -6.49 5.00
C GLN A 330 5.50 -7.67 4.83
N CYS A 331 5.05 -8.24 5.95
CA CYS A 331 3.91 -9.14 5.93
C CYS A 331 2.69 -8.40 5.34
N SER A 332 2.02 -8.99 4.36
CA SER A 332 0.90 -8.36 3.63
C SER A 332 -0.43 -9.15 3.74
N VAL A 333 -0.51 -10.11 4.65
CA VAL A 333 -1.73 -10.80 5.07
C VAL A 333 -1.89 -10.62 6.57
N LEU A 334 -3.05 -10.13 7.02
CA LEU A 334 -3.31 -9.86 8.43
C LEU A 334 -3.08 -11.12 9.29
N CYS A 335 -2.13 -11.03 10.22
CA CYS A 335 -1.65 -12.14 11.04
C CYS A 335 -1.74 -11.87 12.55
N GLY A 336 -2.51 -10.86 12.97
CA GLY A 336 -2.74 -10.54 14.38
C GLY A 336 -2.24 -9.16 14.81
N ARG A 337 -2.07 -8.98 16.12
CA ARG A 337 -1.82 -7.67 16.74
C ARG A 337 -0.57 -6.95 16.21
N ASN A 338 0.53 -7.68 16.02
CA ASN A 338 1.81 -7.12 15.56
C ASN A 338 2.05 -7.38 14.07
N HIS A 339 0.99 -7.47 13.26
CA HIS A 339 1.07 -7.67 11.82
C HIS A 339 2.03 -6.68 11.12
N SER A 340 2.07 -5.43 11.53
CA SER A 340 2.98 -4.40 11.00
C SER A 340 4.43 -4.51 11.52
N SER A 341 4.69 -5.41 12.46
CA SER A 341 5.96 -5.50 13.19
C SER A 341 6.80 -6.71 12.79
N MET A 342 6.61 -7.23 11.58
CA MET A 342 7.40 -8.32 11.02
C MET A 342 7.86 -7.99 9.58
N PRO A 343 8.77 -7.02 9.44
CA PRO A 343 9.31 -6.64 8.14
C PRO A 343 10.25 -7.71 7.58
N ILE A 344 10.57 -7.53 6.30
CA ILE A 344 11.50 -8.34 5.55
C ILE A 344 12.60 -7.41 5.07
N ALA A 345 13.87 -7.77 5.27
CA ALA A 345 15.00 -7.03 4.72
C ALA A 345 15.93 -7.99 3.99
N VAL A 346 16.05 -7.79 2.68
CA VAL A 346 16.90 -8.58 1.79
C VAL A 346 18.03 -7.71 1.28
N ARG A 347 19.26 -8.09 1.54
CA ARG A 347 20.44 -7.41 1.04
C ARG A 347 21.00 -8.18 -0.16
N VAL A 348 20.96 -7.54 -1.31
CA VAL A 348 21.55 -8.05 -2.55
C VAL A 348 23.00 -7.59 -2.61
N VAL A 349 23.94 -8.53 -2.68
CA VAL A 349 25.37 -8.26 -2.61
C VAL A 349 26.13 -9.03 -3.70
N SER A 350 27.41 -8.74 -3.89
CA SER A 350 28.27 -9.52 -4.78
C SER A 350 28.40 -10.99 -4.32
N GLU A 351 28.73 -11.89 -5.22
CA GLU A 351 28.91 -13.32 -4.89
C GLU A 351 29.98 -13.54 -3.81
N GLN A 352 31.06 -12.75 -3.86
CA GLN A 352 32.12 -12.82 -2.86
C GLN A 352 31.66 -12.37 -1.48
N ALA A 353 30.90 -11.26 -1.40
CA ALA A 353 30.35 -10.77 -0.14
C ALA A 353 29.33 -11.77 0.44
N PHE A 354 28.51 -12.38 -0.42
CA PHE A 354 27.58 -13.45 -0.02
C PHE A 354 28.33 -14.66 0.58
N ALA A 355 29.38 -15.16 -0.07
CA ALA A 355 30.18 -16.26 0.43
C ALA A 355 30.82 -15.96 1.80
N ASN A 356 31.37 -14.75 1.97
CA ASN A 356 31.95 -14.28 3.23
C ASN A 356 30.87 -14.17 4.34
N TRP A 357 29.69 -13.68 3.99
CA TRP A 357 28.56 -13.61 4.91
C TRP A 357 28.11 -15.01 5.38
N VAL A 358 27.95 -15.96 4.45
CA VAL A 358 27.63 -17.36 4.77
C VAL A 358 28.64 -17.94 5.74
N ALA A 359 29.95 -17.72 5.52
CA ALA A 359 31.00 -18.19 6.41
C ALA A 359 30.88 -17.58 7.81
N ALA A 360 30.58 -16.30 7.93
CA ALA A 360 30.39 -15.62 9.22
C ALA A 360 29.15 -16.15 9.97
N VAL A 361 28.02 -16.36 9.25
CA VAL A 361 26.79 -16.93 9.85
C VAL A 361 27.03 -18.38 10.32
N LYS A 362 27.75 -19.20 9.57
CA LYS A 362 28.18 -20.56 10.00
C LYS A 362 29.01 -20.52 11.28
N ALA A 363 29.90 -19.54 11.40
CA ALA A 363 30.70 -19.31 12.61
C ALA A 363 29.88 -18.72 13.77
N ARG A 364 28.61 -18.41 13.58
CA ARG A 364 27.71 -17.73 14.53
C ARG A 364 28.20 -16.33 14.93
N ASP A 365 29.03 -15.72 14.09
CA ASP A 365 29.51 -14.34 14.27
C ASP A 365 28.60 -13.36 13.53
N MET A 366 27.45 -13.06 14.12
CA MET A 366 26.44 -12.17 13.52
C MET A 366 26.93 -10.72 13.42
N LYS A 367 27.85 -10.30 14.30
CA LYS A 367 28.47 -8.97 14.21
C LYS A 367 29.33 -8.85 12.96
N LYS A 368 30.17 -9.86 12.68
CA LYS A 368 30.97 -9.93 11.45
C LYS A 368 30.09 -10.07 10.21
N ALA A 369 29.06 -10.93 10.26
CA ALA A 369 28.09 -11.09 9.17
C ALA A 369 27.45 -9.76 8.79
N ARG A 370 26.99 -9.00 9.78
CA ARG A 370 26.42 -7.66 9.58
C ARG A 370 27.47 -6.71 8.98
N GLY A 371 28.67 -6.65 9.51
CA GLY A 371 29.77 -5.80 9.01
C GLY A 371 30.08 -6.06 7.51
N ILE A 372 30.08 -7.32 7.09
CA ILE A 372 30.27 -7.70 5.68
C ILE A 372 29.14 -7.11 4.80
N LEU A 373 27.89 -7.22 5.24
CA LEU A 373 26.74 -6.72 4.49
C LEU A 373 26.77 -5.19 4.37
N LEU A 374 27.11 -4.49 5.45
CA LEU A 374 27.22 -3.02 5.45
C LEU A 374 28.33 -2.55 4.50
N ALA A 375 29.52 -3.15 4.59
CA ALA A 375 30.64 -2.81 3.72
C ALA A 375 30.34 -3.09 2.22
N ALA A 376 29.61 -4.17 1.94
CA ALA A 376 29.26 -4.53 0.56
C ALA A 376 28.31 -3.55 -0.12
N THR A 377 27.53 -2.78 0.66
CA THR A 377 26.54 -1.84 0.12
C THR A 377 26.79 -0.39 0.53
N GLU A 378 27.99 -0.10 1.05
CA GLU A 378 28.39 1.27 1.39
C GLU A 378 28.27 2.18 0.16
N GLY A 379 27.58 3.33 0.33
CA GLY A 379 27.30 4.28 -0.76
C GLY A 379 26.17 3.90 -1.70
N ILE A 380 25.61 2.67 -1.62
CA ILE A 380 24.46 2.24 -2.44
C ILE A 380 23.14 2.46 -1.68
N GLU A 381 23.19 2.62 -0.37
CA GLU A 381 21.99 2.73 0.45
C GLU A 381 21.12 3.94 0.06
N PRO A 382 19.80 3.78 -0.01
CA PRO A 382 18.91 4.87 -0.35
C PRO A 382 19.00 6.00 0.68
N ARG A 383 18.96 7.24 0.23
CA ARG A 383 19.03 8.44 1.11
C ARG A 383 17.91 8.44 2.14
N SER A 384 18.18 8.98 3.35
CA SER A 384 17.16 9.05 4.42
C SER A 384 15.99 9.94 4.02
N PHE A 385 14.83 9.67 4.64
CA PHE A 385 13.69 10.57 4.55
C PHE A 385 14.09 12.01 4.96
N ALA A 386 14.96 12.17 5.96
CA ALA A 386 15.47 13.47 6.39
C ALA A 386 16.36 14.13 5.32
N GLU A 387 17.21 13.37 4.61
CA GLU A 387 18.04 13.90 3.52
C GLU A 387 17.22 14.29 2.29
N LEU A 388 16.13 13.53 2.00
CA LEU A 388 15.19 13.89 0.94
C LEU A 388 14.39 15.15 1.28
N THR A 389 14.07 15.38 2.56
CA THR A 389 13.34 16.58 3.00
C THR A 389 14.25 17.79 3.16
N THR A 390 15.52 17.62 3.58
CA THR A 390 16.50 18.71 3.65
C THR A 390 16.97 19.17 2.27
N GLY A 391 17.10 18.27 1.29
CA GLY A 391 17.38 18.64 -0.10
C GLY A 391 16.29 19.50 -0.73
N LEU A 392 15.02 19.29 -0.37
CA LEU A 392 13.90 20.13 -0.82
C LEU A 392 13.88 21.52 -0.16
N GLN A 393 14.51 21.71 1.00
CA GLN A 393 14.60 23.01 1.68
C GLN A 393 15.80 23.86 1.22
N THR A 394 16.86 23.26 0.67
CA THR A 394 18.03 24.00 0.19
C THR A 394 17.88 24.53 -1.23
N ASP A 395 16.96 23.99 -2.05
CA ASP A 395 16.68 24.46 -3.41
C ASP A 395 15.55 25.49 -3.49
N ALA A 396 14.91 25.85 -2.37
CA ALA A 396 14.02 26.99 -2.29
C ALA A 396 14.87 28.26 -2.31
N ILE A 397 15.12 28.79 -3.50
CA ILE A 397 15.73 30.10 -3.75
C ILE A 397 14.99 31.15 -2.92
N VAL A 398 15.58 31.58 -1.84
CA VAL A 398 15.20 32.84 -1.19
C VAL A 398 15.78 33.95 -2.08
N PRO A 399 14.96 34.74 -2.78
CA PRO A 399 15.49 35.92 -3.46
C PRO A 399 16.07 36.83 -2.38
N SER A 400 17.35 37.10 -2.45
CA SER A 400 18.00 38.14 -1.65
C SER A 400 17.29 39.46 -1.92
N VAL A 401 16.51 39.93 -0.96
CA VAL A 401 16.04 41.31 -0.92
C VAL A 401 17.29 42.15 -0.72
N GLY A 402 17.76 42.77 -1.80
CA GLY A 402 18.82 43.74 -1.77
C GLY A 402 18.43 44.88 -0.83
N SER A 403 19.24 45.08 0.17
CA SER A 403 19.26 46.31 0.98
C SER A 403 19.92 47.40 0.14
N ASP A 404 19.14 48.19 -0.57
CA ASP A 404 19.56 49.49 -1.05
C ASP A 404 19.05 50.56 -0.10
N LYS A 405 20.00 51.43 0.24
CA LYS A 405 19.97 52.57 1.17
C LYS A 405 18.86 53.58 0.91
#